data_0dbd5dcccc59d8621260d619aba4a9f6
#
_entry.id   0dbd5dcccc59d8621260d619aba4a9f6
#
_cell.length_a   1.000
_cell.length_b   1.000
_cell.length_c   1.000
_cell.angle_alpha   90.00
_cell.angle_beta   90.00
_cell.angle_gamma   90.00
#
_symmetry.space_group_name_H-M   'P 1'
#
loop_
_entity.id
_entity.type
_entity.pdbx_description
1 polymer ?
#
loop_
_entity_poly.entity_id
_entity_poly.type
_entity_poly.pdbx_seq_one_letter_code
_entity_poly.pdbx_strand_id
1 'polypeptide(L)'
;MAEHATRHLQPSGFKRTIHCPGWGQLCKDVPREESSKWAAEGSVAHHLGERCIKEKLAPRSFLGRVGWYNKGQSWIDPPNDCSRKCTGVHFRFPINEDMIEAVEVYVDRINEIRAALGPNSEAYVERKFDLSWIAPGMFGTVDHGAVDRALRLAWIDDYKHGAGVPVDIGEKAGDNPQLSIYALGALGEGNPNHIKQITATIVQPRTRYAGGAIKSITYEADDLYAWAKKVAIPAAQAASKKGAPLAAGEWCHWCPGATHILPDGKTLCPEIRKQAAGRVEQMFPAEIEGPVVSVPDPTLLPGEKLDRILEFVDIFEAYIDAVRKEAFRRLRLGAADAPTKFKLVQGRQGNRDWKEGIVDGGDLELYLAADDLYEKKFRSPAKVEAALKKGGLKPAEIRLVVDPLLAERKEGAPTLAKIDDPRPALPPSAEVMFPE
;
A
#
# COMPACT_ATOMS: atom_id res chain seq x y z
N MET A 1 -29.24 5.02 -0.18
CA MET A 1 -28.85 6.44 0.04
C MET A 1 -28.03 6.69 1.31
N ALA A 2 -28.04 5.81 2.32
CA ALA A 2 -27.28 6.00 3.56
C ALA A 2 -25.75 5.73 3.43
N GLU A 3 -25.34 4.92 2.48
CA GLU A 3 -23.93 4.46 2.34
C GLU A 3 -22.97 5.53 1.79
N HIS A 4 -23.48 6.54 1.07
CA HIS A 4 -22.66 7.64 0.55
C HIS A 4 -22.40 8.75 1.58
N ALA A 5 -23.27 8.91 2.57
CA ALA A 5 -23.23 10.03 3.52
C ALA A 5 -22.07 9.92 4.54
N THR A 6 -21.51 8.73 4.75
CA THR A 6 -20.51 8.47 5.80
C THR A 6 -19.11 8.05 5.28
N ARG A 7 -18.87 8.17 3.97
CA ARG A 7 -17.57 7.77 3.36
C ARG A 7 -16.36 8.41 4.07
N HIS A 8 -16.50 9.65 4.49
CA HIS A 8 -15.46 10.40 5.19
C HIS A 8 -15.20 9.93 6.64
N LEU A 9 -16.13 9.16 7.21
CA LEU A 9 -16.02 8.62 8.57
C LEU A 9 -15.45 7.19 8.58
N GLN A 10 -15.19 6.58 7.42
CA GLN A 10 -14.62 5.24 7.36
C GLN A 10 -13.16 5.24 7.85
N PRO A 11 -12.73 4.21 8.59
CA PRO A 11 -11.37 4.13 9.16
C PRO A 11 -10.26 4.35 8.15
N SER A 12 -10.35 3.75 6.95
CA SER A 12 -9.36 3.89 5.87
C SER A 12 -9.23 5.32 5.30
N GLY A 13 -10.26 6.15 5.45
CA GLY A 13 -10.26 7.56 5.04
C GLY A 13 -9.98 8.53 6.18
N PHE A 14 -9.88 8.06 7.42
CA PHE A 14 -9.95 8.93 8.59
C PHE A 14 -8.71 9.83 8.76
N LYS A 15 -7.52 9.39 8.31
CA LYS A 15 -6.34 10.27 8.23
C LYS A 15 -6.67 11.55 7.45
N ARG A 16 -7.39 11.42 6.34
CA ARG A 16 -7.82 12.56 5.53
C ARG A 16 -8.84 13.42 6.28
N THR A 17 -9.77 12.82 6.98
CA THR A 17 -10.80 13.54 7.76
C THR A 17 -10.19 14.39 8.86
N ILE A 18 -9.14 13.91 9.53
CA ILE A 18 -8.40 14.68 10.54
C ILE A 18 -7.80 15.96 9.92
N HIS A 19 -7.20 15.85 8.76
CA HIS A 19 -6.44 16.96 8.17
C HIS A 19 -7.23 17.83 7.20
N CYS A 20 -8.27 17.28 6.59
CA CYS A 20 -9.13 17.96 5.60
C CYS A 20 -10.60 17.60 5.86
N PRO A 21 -11.25 18.16 6.89
CA PRO A 21 -12.62 17.78 7.25
C PRO A 21 -13.63 17.90 6.11
N GLY A 22 -13.46 18.87 5.22
CA GLY A 22 -14.38 19.14 4.11
C GLY A 22 -14.31 18.14 2.94
N TRP A 23 -13.31 17.23 2.91
CA TRP A 23 -13.12 16.35 1.76
C TRP A 23 -14.32 15.46 1.44
N GLY A 24 -15.01 14.96 2.47
CA GLY A 24 -16.18 14.08 2.30
C GLY A 24 -17.35 14.79 1.64
N GLN A 25 -17.59 16.05 2.02
CA GLN A 25 -18.62 16.89 1.40
C GLN A 25 -18.25 17.27 -0.03
N LEU A 26 -16.98 17.61 -0.26
CA LEU A 26 -16.47 17.92 -1.59
C LEU A 26 -16.64 16.73 -2.55
N CYS A 27 -16.37 15.52 -2.08
CA CYS A 27 -16.35 14.32 -2.89
C CYS A 27 -17.67 13.51 -2.87
N LYS A 28 -18.75 14.07 -2.30
CA LYS A 28 -20.03 13.33 -2.14
C LYS A 28 -20.62 12.83 -3.47
N ASP A 29 -20.49 13.63 -4.52
CA ASP A 29 -21.03 13.36 -5.84
C ASP A 29 -19.98 12.78 -6.82
N VAL A 30 -18.74 12.58 -6.36
CA VAL A 30 -17.70 11.95 -7.16
C VAL A 30 -18.00 10.46 -7.28
N PRO A 31 -18.16 9.94 -8.50
CA PRO A 31 -18.35 8.52 -8.72
C PRO A 31 -17.22 7.71 -8.05
N ARG A 32 -17.56 6.54 -7.51
CA ARG A 32 -16.50 5.61 -7.11
C ARG A 32 -15.78 5.13 -8.37
N GLU A 33 -14.48 5.36 -8.42
CA GLU A 33 -13.67 4.74 -9.45
C GLU A 33 -13.83 3.21 -9.37
N GLU A 34 -13.84 2.58 -10.53
CA GLU A 34 -13.76 1.11 -10.57
C GLU A 34 -12.47 0.69 -9.86
N SER A 35 -12.58 -0.36 -9.06
CA SER A 35 -11.41 -0.86 -8.34
C SER A 35 -10.28 -1.17 -9.32
N SER A 36 -9.09 -0.68 -9.05
CA SER A 36 -7.93 -1.06 -9.83
C SER A 36 -7.74 -2.59 -9.77
N LYS A 37 -7.07 -3.16 -10.77
CA LYS A 37 -6.74 -4.60 -10.77
C LYS A 37 -6.06 -5.02 -9.46
N TRP A 38 -5.18 -4.20 -8.93
CA TRP A 38 -4.46 -4.46 -7.67
C TRP A 38 -5.37 -4.43 -6.43
N ALA A 39 -6.31 -3.49 -6.38
CA ALA A 39 -7.29 -3.43 -5.30
C ALA A 39 -8.26 -4.63 -5.36
N ALA A 40 -8.66 -5.02 -6.57
CA ALA A 40 -9.50 -6.19 -6.79
C ALA A 40 -8.79 -7.50 -6.40
N GLU A 41 -7.50 -7.65 -6.73
CA GLU A 41 -6.68 -8.79 -6.29
C GLU A 41 -6.59 -8.84 -4.76
N GLY A 42 -6.33 -7.69 -4.13
CA GLY A 42 -6.33 -7.57 -2.67
C GLY A 42 -7.64 -8.04 -2.05
N SER A 43 -8.77 -7.65 -2.61
CA SER A 43 -10.09 -8.08 -2.11
C SER A 43 -10.31 -9.60 -2.24
N VAL A 44 -9.79 -10.23 -3.29
CA VAL A 44 -9.82 -11.69 -3.45
C VAL A 44 -8.95 -12.37 -2.40
N ALA A 45 -7.75 -11.86 -2.15
CA ALA A 45 -6.85 -12.41 -1.15
C ALA A 45 -7.40 -12.26 0.28
N HIS A 46 -8.04 -11.14 0.61
CA HIS A 46 -8.79 -10.96 1.87
C HIS A 46 -9.88 -12.03 2.01
N HIS A 47 -10.71 -12.21 0.99
CA HIS A 47 -11.77 -13.22 1.00
C HIS A 47 -11.22 -14.66 1.15
N LEU A 48 -10.06 -14.95 0.54
CA LEU A 48 -9.37 -16.22 0.72
C LEU A 48 -8.95 -16.42 2.18
N GLY A 49 -8.31 -15.42 2.78
CA GLY A 49 -7.89 -15.44 4.19
C GLY A 49 -9.08 -15.60 5.14
N GLU A 50 -10.15 -14.84 4.92
CA GLU A 50 -11.40 -14.93 5.66
C GLU A 50 -11.96 -16.35 5.67
N ARG A 51 -12.07 -16.99 4.48
CA ARG A 51 -12.55 -18.36 4.34
C ARG A 51 -11.67 -19.36 5.05
N CYS A 52 -10.35 -19.25 4.87
CA CYS A 52 -9.40 -20.15 5.53
C CYS A 52 -9.55 -20.10 7.06
N ILE A 53 -9.71 -18.92 7.62
CA ILE A 53 -9.84 -18.74 9.07
C ILE A 53 -11.20 -19.21 9.59
N LYS A 54 -12.31 -18.89 8.88
CA LYS A 54 -13.67 -19.26 9.28
C LYS A 54 -13.94 -20.77 9.14
N GLU A 55 -13.51 -21.33 8.01
CA GLU A 55 -13.75 -22.72 7.65
C GLU A 55 -12.65 -23.66 8.15
N LYS A 56 -11.58 -23.13 8.77
CA LYS A 56 -10.39 -23.86 9.25
C LYS A 56 -9.71 -24.65 8.13
N LEU A 57 -9.59 -24.03 6.96
CA LEU A 57 -8.97 -24.63 5.79
C LEU A 57 -7.54 -24.13 5.61
N ALA A 58 -6.66 -24.97 5.10
CA ALA A 58 -5.32 -24.55 4.70
C ALA A 58 -5.41 -23.72 3.40
N PRO A 59 -4.72 -22.56 3.30
CA PRO A 59 -4.71 -21.75 2.08
C PRO A 59 -4.32 -22.54 0.82
N ARG A 60 -3.41 -23.50 0.93
CA ARG A 60 -2.97 -24.37 -0.17
C ARG A 60 -4.09 -25.23 -0.79
N SER A 61 -5.17 -25.48 -0.06
CA SER A 61 -6.33 -26.18 -0.62
C SER A 61 -7.04 -25.41 -1.73
N PHE A 62 -6.72 -24.15 -1.90
CA PHE A 62 -7.24 -23.26 -2.94
C PHE A 62 -6.30 -23.04 -4.11
N LEU A 63 -5.10 -23.62 -4.08
CA LEU A 63 -4.11 -23.47 -5.15
C LEU A 63 -4.69 -23.93 -6.50
N GLY A 64 -4.49 -23.12 -7.53
CA GLY A 64 -5.00 -23.37 -8.88
C GLY A 64 -6.46 -23.02 -9.11
N ARG A 65 -7.20 -22.66 -8.06
CA ARG A 65 -8.56 -22.13 -8.20
C ARG A 65 -8.55 -20.70 -8.71
N VAL A 66 -9.73 -20.16 -9.01
CA VAL A 66 -9.87 -18.79 -9.55
C VAL A 66 -10.69 -17.95 -8.57
N GLY A 67 -10.08 -16.86 -8.14
CA GLY A 67 -10.76 -15.79 -7.43
C GLY A 67 -11.38 -14.79 -8.40
N TRP A 68 -12.55 -14.29 -8.06
CA TRP A 68 -13.34 -13.36 -8.86
C TRP A 68 -13.64 -12.11 -8.06
N TYR A 69 -13.66 -10.97 -8.74
CA TYR A 69 -14.06 -9.70 -8.15
C TYR A 69 -14.99 -8.92 -9.08
N ASN A 70 -16.06 -8.37 -8.51
CA ASN A 70 -16.96 -7.45 -9.20
C ASN A 70 -17.59 -6.46 -8.19
N LYS A 71 -17.46 -5.16 -8.46
CA LYS A 71 -18.12 -4.08 -7.71
C LYS A 71 -18.06 -4.23 -6.18
N GLY A 72 -16.88 -4.55 -5.65
CA GLY A 72 -16.65 -4.67 -4.20
C GLY A 72 -16.97 -6.05 -3.62
N GLN A 73 -17.39 -7.02 -4.42
CA GLN A 73 -17.64 -8.40 -3.99
C GLN A 73 -16.57 -9.33 -4.53
N SER A 74 -16.13 -10.28 -3.72
CA SER A 74 -15.15 -11.30 -4.08
C SER A 74 -15.73 -12.70 -3.88
N TRP A 75 -15.33 -13.64 -4.74
CA TRP A 75 -15.70 -15.05 -4.67
C TRP A 75 -14.52 -15.93 -5.05
N ILE A 76 -14.53 -17.15 -4.56
CA ILE A 76 -13.66 -18.23 -5.02
C ILE A 76 -14.56 -19.30 -5.56
N ASP A 77 -14.34 -19.74 -6.80
CA ASP A 77 -15.18 -20.70 -7.51
C ASP A 77 -16.67 -20.30 -7.47
N PRO A 78 -17.08 -19.26 -8.19
CA PRO A 78 -18.45 -18.79 -8.16
C PRO A 78 -19.41 -19.90 -8.60
N PRO A 79 -20.63 -19.92 -8.08
CA PRO A 79 -21.65 -20.88 -8.51
C PRO A 79 -21.85 -20.78 -10.03
N ASN A 80 -22.11 -21.90 -10.67
CA ASN A 80 -22.24 -22.06 -12.13
C ASN A 80 -23.21 -21.07 -12.82
N ASP A 81 -24.00 -20.32 -12.05
CA ASP A 81 -25.00 -19.36 -12.54
C ASP A 81 -24.45 -17.91 -12.66
N CYS A 82 -23.20 -17.64 -12.23
CA CYS A 82 -22.65 -16.27 -12.30
C CYS A 82 -22.44 -15.79 -13.75
N SER A 83 -22.23 -16.70 -14.70
CA SER A 83 -22.01 -16.34 -16.11
C SER A 83 -23.23 -15.70 -16.80
N ARG A 84 -24.43 -15.83 -16.24
CA ARG A 84 -25.70 -15.34 -16.85
C ARG A 84 -26.27 -14.08 -16.21
N LYS A 85 -25.86 -13.74 -14.99
CA LYS A 85 -26.46 -12.61 -14.23
C LYS A 85 -25.53 -11.44 -13.96
N CYS A 86 -24.26 -11.59 -14.24
CA CYS A 86 -23.27 -10.54 -13.93
C CYS A 86 -23.06 -9.61 -15.13
N THR A 87 -23.67 -8.44 -15.10
CA THR A 87 -23.38 -7.36 -16.05
C THR A 87 -22.22 -6.52 -15.55
N GLY A 88 -21.09 -6.46 -16.26
CA GLY A 88 -19.96 -5.59 -15.95
C GLY A 88 -18.60 -6.26 -16.11
N VAL A 89 -17.54 -5.48 -15.95
CA VAL A 89 -16.17 -5.96 -15.99
C VAL A 89 -15.88 -6.78 -14.74
N HIS A 90 -15.48 -8.02 -14.92
CA HIS A 90 -15.06 -8.90 -13.84
C HIS A 90 -13.55 -9.06 -13.88
N PHE A 91 -12.90 -8.88 -12.74
CA PHE A 91 -11.52 -9.30 -12.57
C PHE A 91 -11.47 -10.77 -12.17
N ARG A 92 -10.54 -11.51 -12.78
CA ARG A 92 -10.23 -12.89 -12.46
C ARG A 92 -8.78 -13.00 -12.07
N PHE A 93 -8.52 -13.67 -10.95
CA PHE A 93 -7.17 -13.86 -10.43
C PHE A 93 -6.94 -15.34 -10.20
N PRO A 94 -5.92 -15.95 -10.81
CA PRO A 94 -5.51 -17.30 -10.42
C PRO A 94 -4.99 -17.22 -8.97
N ILE A 95 -5.48 -18.11 -8.12
CA ILE A 95 -4.94 -18.31 -6.78
C ILE A 95 -3.65 -19.12 -6.97
N ASN A 96 -2.55 -18.38 -7.10
CA ASN A 96 -1.21 -18.90 -7.35
C ASN A 96 -0.40 -19.01 -6.06
N GLU A 97 0.81 -19.54 -6.13
CA GLU A 97 1.72 -19.67 -4.99
C GLU A 97 1.96 -18.33 -4.29
N ASP A 98 2.19 -17.24 -5.03
CA ASP A 98 2.44 -15.92 -4.45
C ASP A 98 1.26 -15.42 -3.57
N MET A 99 0.02 -15.67 -4.00
CA MET A 99 -1.16 -15.35 -3.22
C MET A 99 -1.31 -16.28 -2.02
N ILE A 100 -1.08 -17.59 -2.22
CA ILE A 100 -1.14 -18.57 -1.13
C ILE A 100 -0.12 -18.26 -0.05
N GLU A 101 1.15 -18.08 -0.40
CA GLU A 101 2.22 -17.74 0.56
C GLU A 101 1.90 -16.47 1.36
N ALA A 102 1.36 -15.45 0.69
CA ALA A 102 0.94 -14.23 1.35
C ALA A 102 -0.21 -14.46 2.34
N VAL A 103 -1.21 -15.25 1.96
CA VAL A 103 -2.35 -15.56 2.84
C VAL A 103 -1.95 -16.53 3.95
N GLU A 104 -1.00 -17.45 3.73
CA GLU A 104 -0.45 -18.33 4.77
C GLU A 104 0.14 -17.51 5.93
N VAL A 105 0.94 -16.49 5.65
CA VAL A 105 1.49 -15.60 6.70
C VAL A 105 0.39 -14.98 7.56
N TYR A 106 -0.71 -14.57 6.95
CA TYR A 106 -1.84 -14.00 7.68
C TYR A 106 -2.58 -15.07 8.50
N VAL A 107 -2.91 -16.22 7.91
CA VAL A 107 -3.62 -17.31 8.58
C VAL A 107 -2.78 -17.87 9.75
N ASP A 108 -1.48 -18.04 9.56
CA ASP A 108 -0.57 -18.51 10.60
C ASP A 108 -0.52 -17.54 11.77
N ARG A 109 -0.43 -16.22 11.50
CA ARG A 109 -0.50 -15.20 12.54
C ARG A 109 -1.78 -15.30 13.36
N ILE A 110 -2.93 -15.50 12.71
CA ILE A 110 -4.22 -15.64 13.40
C ILE A 110 -4.27 -16.91 14.23
N ASN A 111 -3.73 -18.00 13.71
CA ASN A 111 -3.66 -19.28 14.45
C ASN A 111 -2.75 -19.16 15.69
N GLU A 112 -1.63 -18.45 15.60
CA GLU A 112 -0.77 -18.16 16.77
C GLU A 112 -1.53 -17.40 17.86
N ILE A 113 -2.24 -16.33 17.48
CA ILE A 113 -3.07 -15.58 18.44
C ILE A 113 -4.10 -16.51 19.09
N ARG A 114 -4.86 -17.26 18.29
CA ARG A 114 -5.89 -18.16 18.77
C ARG A 114 -5.36 -19.24 19.71
N ALA A 115 -4.17 -19.75 19.44
CA ALA A 115 -3.51 -20.74 20.29
C ALA A 115 -3.08 -20.16 21.65
N ALA A 116 -2.80 -18.87 21.71
CA ALA A 116 -2.41 -18.17 22.92
C ALA A 116 -3.61 -17.69 23.78
N LEU A 117 -4.84 -17.72 23.22
CA LEU A 117 -6.04 -17.26 23.90
C LEU A 117 -6.51 -18.22 24.99
N GLY A 118 -6.92 -17.67 26.12
CA GLY A 118 -7.54 -18.43 27.21
C GLY A 118 -8.98 -18.91 26.89
N PRO A 119 -9.54 -19.79 27.70
CA PRO A 119 -10.86 -20.42 27.45
C PRO A 119 -12.03 -19.43 27.47
N ASN A 120 -11.86 -18.25 28.08
CA ASN A 120 -12.88 -17.20 28.16
C ASN A 120 -12.65 -16.07 27.16
N SER A 121 -11.83 -16.29 26.14
CA SER A 121 -11.57 -15.33 25.08
C SER A 121 -12.57 -15.45 23.93
N GLU A 122 -12.69 -14.37 23.17
CA GLU A 122 -13.52 -14.29 21.97
C GLU A 122 -12.62 -13.89 20.80
N ALA A 123 -12.68 -14.63 19.69
CA ALA A 123 -12.03 -14.26 18.43
C ALA A 123 -13.09 -14.09 17.34
N TYR A 124 -12.89 -13.12 16.48
CA TYR A 124 -13.83 -12.78 15.39
C TYR A 124 -13.10 -12.46 14.11
N VAL A 125 -13.79 -12.64 12.98
CA VAL A 125 -13.27 -12.39 11.63
C VAL A 125 -14.30 -11.54 10.88
N GLU A 126 -13.85 -10.51 10.18
CA GLU A 126 -14.70 -9.59 9.42
C GLU A 126 -15.82 -9.00 10.29
N ARG A 127 -15.46 -8.58 11.48
CA ARG A 127 -16.44 -8.02 12.42
C ARG A 127 -16.62 -6.54 12.20
N LYS A 128 -17.87 -6.15 11.99
CA LYS A 128 -18.28 -4.76 11.95
C LYS A 128 -18.49 -4.23 13.37
N PHE A 129 -17.82 -3.13 13.69
CA PHE A 129 -17.98 -2.39 14.93
C PHE A 129 -18.84 -1.15 14.74
N ASP A 130 -19.73 -0.90 15.68
CA ASP A 130 -20.42 0.37 15.80
C ASP A 130 -19.51 1.40 16.48
N LEU A 131 -19.28 2.50 15.80
CA LEU A 131 -18.47 3.63 16.23
C LEU A 131 -19.32 4.91 16.33
N SER A 132 -20.64 4.77 16.44
CA SER A 132 -21.61 5.90 16.48
C SER A 132 -21.35 6.82 17.67
N TRP A 133 -20.67 6.37 18.70
CA TRP A 133 -20.21 7.19 19.82
C TRP A 133 -19.10 8.17 19.46
N ILE A 134 -18.33 7.91 18.38
CA ILE A 134 -17.38 8.88 17.80
C ILE A 134 -18.11 9.84 16.88
N ALA A 135 -18.93 9.31 15.97
CA ALA A 135 -19.77 10.12 15.09
C ALA A 135 -20.99 9.33 14.60
N PRO A 136 -22.17 9.93 14.49
CA PRO A 136 -23.38 9.27 14.04
C PRO A 136 -23.21 8.51 12.73
N GLY A 137 -23.52 7.22 12.73
CA GLY A 137 -23.41 6.34 11.57
C GLY A 137 -22.00 5.93 11.20
N MET A 138 -21.00 6.22 12.02
CA MET A 138 -19.63 5.72 11.86
C MET A 138 -19.58 4.24 12.20
N PHE A 139 -18.84 3.47 11.40
CA PHE A 139 -18.54 2.07 11.65
C PHE A 139 -17.19 1.70 11.04
N GLY A 140 -16.65 0.58 11.47
CA GLY A 140 -15.45 -0.03 10.87
C GLY A 140 -15.60 -1.54 10.83
N THR A 141 -15.00 -2.17 9.83
CA THR A 141 -14.88 -3.64 9.78
C THR A 141 -13.39 -3.98 9.91
N VAL A 142 -13.06 -4.86 10.84
CA VAL A 142 -11.70 -5.35 11.06
C VAL A 142 -11.58 -6.77 10.54
N ASP A 143 -10.47 -7.08 9.87
CA ASP A 143 -10.27 -8.38 9.24
C ASP A 143 -10.25 -9.50 10.27
N HIS A 144 -9.49 -9.31 11.37
CA HIS A 144 -9.47 -10.23 12.51
C HIS A 144 -9.32 -9.44 13.82
N GLY A 145 -9.86 -10.00 14.90
CA GLY A 145 -9.59 -9.53 16.23
C GLY A 145 -9.89 -10.58 17.28
N ALA A 146 -9.36 -10.36 18.48
CA ALA A 146 -9.57 -11.19 19.62
C ALA A 146 -9.59 -10.36 20.90
N VAL A 147 -10.34 -10.85 21.90
CA VAL A 147 -10.43 -10.25 23.23
C VAL A 147 -10.27 -11.34 24.28
N ASP A 148 -9.31 -11.17 25.17
CA ASP A 148 -9.18 -11.98 26.38
C ASP A 148 -9.53 -11.11 27.60
N ARG A 149 -10.72 -11.34 28.16
CA ARG A 149 -11.24 -10.54 29.27
C ARG A 149 -10.52 -10.83 30.59
N ALA A 150 -9.99 -12.05 30.74
CA ALA A 150 -9.27 -12.44 31.96
C ALA A 150 -7.89 -11.76 32.01
N LEU A 151 -7.19 -11.71 30.90
CA LEU A 151 -5.92 -11.02 30.76
C LEU A 151 -6.10 -9.50 30.54
N ARG A 152 -7.29 -9.04 30.23
CA ARG A 152 -7.61 -7.65 29.88
C ARG A 152 -6.83 -7.16 28.65
N LEU A 153 -6.63 -8.05 27.68
CA LEU A 153 -5.92 -7.83 26.43
C LEU A 153 -6.84 -7.98 25.23
N ALA A 154 -6.54 -7.24 24.18
CA ALA A 154 -7.21 -7.40 22.90
C ALA A 154 -6.19 -7.34 21.75
N TRP A 155 -6.58 -7.88 20.60
CA TRP A 155 -5.80 -7.88 19.37
C TRP A 155 -6.70 -7.47 18.21
N ILE A 156 -6.13 -6.75 17.26
CA ILE A 156 -6.69 -6.51 15.96
C ILE A 156 -5.61 -6.72 14.91
N ASP A 157 -5.94 -7.37 13.81
CA ASP A 157 -5.03 -7.64 12.72
C ASP A 157 -5.67 -7.17 11.41
N ASP A 158 -4.92 -6.41 10.62
CA ASP A 158 -5.32 -5.82 9.35
C ASP A 158 -4.39 -6.36 8.25
N TYR A 159 -4.97 -7.12 7.33
CA TYR A 159 -4.24 -7.75 6.23
C TYR A 159 -4.09 -6.81 5.05
N LYS A 160 -2.89 -6.72 4.51
CA LYS A 160 -2.56 -5.89 3.35
C LYS A 160 -1.89 -6.72 2.27
N HIS A 161 -2.61 -7.06 1.21
CA HIS A 161 -2.10 -7.86 0.11
C HIS A 161 -1.17 -7.09 -0.83
N GLY A 162 -1.24 -5.76 -0.86
CA GLY A 162 -0.46 -4.92 -1.75
C GLY A 162 1.04 -5.01 -1.54
N ALA A 163 1.80 -5.08 -2.65
CA ALA A 163 3.26 -5.18 -2.66
C ALA A 163 3.98 -3.81 -2.79
N GLY A 164 3.23 -2.74 -3.09
CA GLY A 164 3.84 -1.47 -3.52
C GLY A 164 4.35 -0.61 -2.39
N VAL A 165 3.47 -0.12 -1.53
CA VAL A 165 3.81 0.85 -0.49
C VAL A 165 3.70 0.20 0.88
N PRO A 166 4.78 0.19 1.69
CA PRO A 166 4.72 -0.27 3.06
C PRO A 166 3.74 0.59 3.87
N VAL A 167 2.84 -0.06 4.60
CA VAL A 167 1.95 0.65 5.52
C VAL A 167 2.71 0.94 6.81
N ASP A 168 2.75 2.22 7.19
CA ASP A 168 3.32 2.65 8.45
C ASP A 168 2.35 2.33 9.60
N ILE A 169 2.85 1.71 10.65
CA ILE A 169 2.06 1.36 11.83
C ILE A 169 2.00 2.49 12.86
N GLY A 170 2.97 3.41 12.81
CA GLY A 170 3.16 4.46 13.80
C GLY A 170 3.80 3.99 15.09
N GLU A 171 3.95 4.90 16.05
CA GLU A 171 4.58 4.66 17.37
C GLU A 171 3.60 4.84 18.55
N LYS A 172 2.47 5.50 18.34
CA LYS A 172 1.46 5.81 19.34
C LYS A 172 0.04 5.90 18.77
N ALA A 173 -0.94 6.01 19.64
CA ALA A 173 -2.33 6.23 19.26
C ALA A 173 -2.47 7.46 18.34
N GLY A 174 -3.08 7.27 17.18
CA GLY A 174 -3.34 8.30 16.19
C GLY A 174 -2.30 8.46 15.08
N ASP A 175 -1.09 7.92 15.21
CA ASP A 175 -0.09 7.98 14.13
C ASP A 175 -0.59 7.20 12.90
N ASN A 176 -1.22 6.04 13.13
CA ASN A 176 -2.05 5.37 12.15
C ASN A 176 -3.54 5.46 12.55
N PRO A 177 -4.29 6.44 12.04
CA PRO A 177 -5.69 6.63 12.43
C PRO A 177 -6.61 5.46 12.11
N GLN A 178 -6.34 4.70 11.03
CA GLN A 178 -7.13 3.52 10.67
C GLN A 178 -7.04 2.46 11.77
N LEU A 179 -5.84 2.10 12.20
CA LEU A 179 -5.62 1.14 13.27
C LEU A 179 -6.19 1.63 14.60
N SER A 180 -5.99 2.92 14.92
CA SER A 180 -6.51 3.50 16.16
C SER A 180 -8.05 3.46 16.22
N ILE A 181 -8.71 3.71 15.10
CA ILE A 181 -10.19 3.59 14.99
C ILE A 181 -10.63 2.13 15.12
N TYR A 182 -9.92 1.20 14.49
CA TYR A 182 -10.23 -0.23 14.65
C TYR A 182 -10.04 -0.69 16.11
N ALA A 183 -8.96 -0.25 16.76
CA ALA A 183 -8.72 -0.53 18.16
C ALA A 183 -9.85 0.02 19.05
N LEU A 184 -10.29 1.25 18.83
CA LEU A 184 -11.45 1.83 19.52
C LEU A 184 -12.74 1.04 19.27
N GLY A 185 -12.93 0.53 18.06
CA GLY A 185 -14.06 -0.35 17.73
C GLY A 185 -14.05 -1.64 18.53
N ALA A 186 -12.88 -2.27 18.66
CA ALA A 186 -12.71 -3.49 19.44
C ALA A 186 -12.88 -3.25 20.95
N LEU A 187 -12.46 -2.10 21.46
CA LEU A 187 -12.66 -1.69 22.85
C LEU A 187 -14.12 -1.35 23.17
N GLY A 188 -14.85 -0.77 22.20
CA GLY A 188 -16.23 -0.31 22.35
C GLY A 188 -16.36 0.99 23.14
N GLU A 189 -17.56 1.55 23.20
CA GLU A 189 -17.83 2.75 24.01
C GLU A 189 -17.62 2.48 25.49
N GLY A 190 -16.79 3.30 26.14
CA GLY A 190 -16.55 3.19 27.58
C GLY A 190 -15.82 1.93 28.02
N ASN A 191 -15.26 1.15 27.10
CA ASN A 191 -14.47 -0.07 27.40
C ASN A 191 -15.22 -1.10 28.26
N PRO A 192 -16.37 -1.65 27.81
CA PRO A 192 -17.21 -2.53 28.62
C PRO A 192 -16.53 -3.83 29.05
N ASN A 193 -15.47 -4.23 28.34
CA ASN A 193 -14.67 -5.40 28.66
C ASN A 193 -13.48 -5.10 29.58
N HIS A 194 -13.31 -3.86 30.01
CA HIS A 194 -12.21 -3.42 30.89
C HIS A 194 -10.81 -3.80 30.35
N ILE A 195 -10.63 -3.77 29.05
CA ILE A 195 -9.35 -4.06 28.39
C ILE A 195 -8.34 -2.98 28.77
N LYS A 196 -7.12 -3.39 29.11
CA LYS A 196 -6.03 -2.46 29.40
C LYS A 196 -5.22 -2.14 28.16
N GLN A 197 -4.87 -3.17 27.41
CA GLN A 197 -3.99 -3.04 26.26
C GLN A 197 -4.62 -3.70 25.04
N ILE A 198 -4.39 -3.09 23.89
CA ILE A 198 -4.76 -3.66 22.60
C ILE A 198 -3.57 -3.63 21.64
N THR A 199 -3.22 -4.79 21.12
CA THR A 199 -2.18 -4.92 20.11
C THR A 199 -2.82 -4.85 18.72
N ALA A 200 -2.41 -3.85 17.93
CA ALA A 200 -2.79 -3.68 16.55
C ALA A 200 -1.67 -4.15 15.63
N THR A 201 -2.00 -4.95 14.64
CA THR A 201 -1.03 -5.56 13.73
C THR A 201 -1.39 -5.29 12.27
N ILE A 202 -0.40 -4.94 11.47
CA ILE A 202 -0.48 -4.96 10.00
C ILE A 202 0.28 -6.20 9.53
N VAL A 203 -0.40 -7.03 8.75
CA VAL A 203 0.18 -8.20 8.08
C VAL A 203 0.27 -7.88 6.58
N GLN A 204 1.49 -7.56 6.11
CA GLN A 204 1.75 -7.15 4.72
C GLN A 204 2.90 -7.98 4.10
N PRO A 205 2.64 -9.25 3.73
CA PRO A 205 3.69 -10.22 3.37
C PRO A 205 4.42 -9.92 2.07
N ARG A 206 3.76 -9.23 1.13
CA ARG A 206 4.31 -8.98 -0.21
C ARG A 206 5.21 -7.75 -0.29
N THR A 207 5.35 -6.99 0.79
CA THR A 207 6.29 -5.86 0.83
C THR A 207 7.67 -6.30 1.24
N ARG A 208 8.68 -5.84 0.50
CA ARG A 208 10.09 -5.99 0.87
C ARG A 208 10.49 -4.85 1.82
N TYR A 209 10.10 -4.98 3.07
CA TYR A 209 10.39 -3.97 4.09
C TYR A 209 11.36 -4.54 5.14
N ALA A 210 12.32 -3.72 5.60
CA ALA A 210 13.31 -4.13 6.58
C ALA A 210 12.70 -4.60 7.92
N GLY A 211 11.50 -4.14 8.28
CA GLY A 211 10.75 -4.53 9.47
C GLY A 211 9.96 -5.85 9.36
N GLY A 212 10.06 -6.55 8.23
CA GLY A 212 9.36 -7.83 8.03
C GLY A 212 7.88 -7.68 7.59
N ALA A 213 7.22 -8.84 7.42
CA ALA A 213 5.84 -8.95 6.95
C ALA A 213 4.80 -8.57 7.99
N ILE A 214 5.12 -8.68 9.26
CA ILE A 214 4.22 -8.47 10.41
C ILE A 214 4.76 -7.33 11.26
N LYS A 215 3.97 -6.29 11.45
CA LYS A 215 4.30 -5.15 12.29
C LYS A 215 3.20 -4.98 13.33
N SER A 216 3.57 -4.86 14.59
CA SER A 216 2.63 -4.72 15.69
C SER A 216 2.97 -3.51 16.56
N ILE A 217 1.93 -2.87 17.06
CA ILE A 217 2.01 -1.83 18.09
C ILE A 217 0.99 -2.14 19.17
N THR A 218 1.37 -1.92 20.42
CA THR A 218 0.46 -2.07 21.56
C THR A 218 0.08 -0.70 22.11
N TYR A 219 -1.20 -0.45 22.18
CA TYR A 219 -1.77 0.78 22.73
C TYR A 219 -2.30 0.50 24.15
N GLU A 220 -2.11 1.45 25.05
CA GLU A 220 -2.92 1.53 26.25
C GLU A 220 -4.34 1.99 25.88
N ALA A 221 -5.37 1.37 26.45
CA ALA A 221 -6.75 1.73 26.15
C ALA A 221 -7.04 3.21 26.48
N ASP A 222 -6.51 3.71 27.59
CA ASP A 222 -6.69 5.09 28.02
C ASP A 222 -6.09 6.09 27.01
N ASP A 223 -4.95 5.77 26.41
CA ASP A 223 -4.33 6.63 25.37
C ASP A 223 -5.19 6.70 24.09
N LEU A 224 -5.80 5.58 23.71
CA LEU A 224 -6.73 5.55 22.58
C LEU A 224 -7.97 6.40 22.83
N TYR A 225 -8.57 6.32 24.03
CA TYR A 225 -9.72 7.16 24.39
C TYR A 225 -9.32 8.63 24.52
N ALA A 226 -8.14 8.94 25.05
CA ALA A 226 -7.62 10.30 25.09
C ALA A 226 -7.44 10.87 23.69
N TRP A 227 -6.88 10.09 22.76
CA TRP A 227 -6.78 10.45 21.35
C TRP A 227 -8.16 10.60 20.69
N ALA A 228 -9.09 9.69 20.95
CA ALA A 228 -10.45 9.78 20.43
C ALA A 228 -11.10 11.08 20.85
N LYS A 229 -11.04 11.42 22.13
CA LYS A 229 -11.61 12.65 22.71
C LYS A 229 -10.95 13.91 22.16
N LYS A 230 -9.61 13.89 22.00
CA LYS A 230 -8.84 15.07 21.60
C LYS A 230 -8.82 15.29 20.10
N VAL A 231 -8.87 14.23 19.29
CA VAL A 231 -8.64 14.29 17.84
C VAL A 231 -9.79 13.68 17.06
N ALA A 232 -10.14 12.40 17.28
CA ALA A 232 -11.07 11.70 16.40
C ALA A 232 -12.49 12.29 16.45
N ILE A 233 -13.04 12.50 17.62
CA ILE A 233 -14.39 13.07 17.80
C ILE A 233 -14.46 14.50 17.25
N PRO A 234 -13.53 15.42 17.60
CA PRO A 234 -13.53 16.77 17.02
C PRO A 234 -13.39 16.78 15.48
N ALA A 235 -12.54 15.91 14.90
CA ALA A 235 -12.38 15.81 13.46
C ALA A 235 -13.67 15.33 12.77
N ALA A 236 -14.33 14.32 13.31
CA ALA A 236 -15.58 13.80 12.80
C ALA A 236 -16.71 14.84 12.91
N GLN A 237 -16.76 15.58 14.01
CA GLN A 237 -17.70 16.71 14.19
C GLN A 237 -17.44 17.84 13.20
N ALA A 238 -16.15 18.17 12.99
CA ALA A 238 -15.79 19.19 11.99
C ALA A 238 -16.20 18.75 10.58
N ALA A 239 -15.98 17.49 10.23
CA ALA A 239 -16.36 16.94 8.92
C ALA A 239 -17.87 16.91 8.67
N SER A 240 -18.67 16.86 9.71
CA SER A 240 -20.13 16.86 9.63
C SER A 240 -20.73 18.27 9.44
N LYS A 241 -19.95 19.34 9.66
CA LYS A 241 -20.40 20.72 9.51
C LYS A 241 -20.46 21.11 8.04
N LYS A 242 -21.57 21.78 7.64
CA LYS A 242 -21.67 22.35 6.28
C LYS A 242 -20.54 23.37 6.07
N GLY A 243 -19.83 23.27 4.94
CA GLY A 243 -18.70 24.15 4.64
C GLY A 243 -17.45 23.87 5.47
N ALA A 244 -17.30 22.62 5.93
CA ALA A 244 -16.07 22.18 6.61
C ALA A 244 -14.81 22.55 5.80
N PRO A 245 -13.71 22.97 6.45
CA PRO A 245 -12.52 23.47 5.76
C PRO A 245 -11.85 22.39 4.92
N LEU A 246 -11.29 22.82 3.81
CA LEU A 246 -10.43 22.01 2.95
C LEU A 246 -8.97 22.38 3.23
N ALA A 247 -8.10 21.40 3.17
CA ALA A 247 -6.66 21.60 3.29
C ALA A 247 -5.92 20.62 2.36
N ALA A 248 -4.93 21.12 1.63
CA ALA A 248 -4.07 20.30 0.78
C ALA A 248 -2.85 19.80 1.57
N GLY A 249 -2.45 18.55 1.34
CA GLY A 249 -1.29 17.93 1.97
C GLY A 249 -1.04 16.52 1.45
N GLU A 250 -0.20 15.74 2.15
CA GLU A 250 0.12 14.36 1.77
C GLU A 250 -1.10 13.43 1.70
N TRP A 251 -2.14 13.72 2.49
CA TRP A 251 -3.41 12.99 2.49
C TRP A 251 -4.22 13.16 1.20
N CYS A 252 -3.79 14.03 0.28
CA CYS A 252 -4.45 14.24 -1.01
C CYS A 252 -4.08 13.18 -2.06
N HIS A 253 -3.01 12.40 -1.85
CA HIS A 253 -2.51 11.44 -2.83
C HIS A 253 -3.60 10.48 -3.36
N TRP A 254 -4.46 10.00 -2.48
CA TRP A 254 -5.60 9.13 -2.85
C TRP A 254 -6.96 9.82 -2.66
N CYS A 255 -6.98 11.15 -2.70
CA CYS A 255 -8.23 11.88 -2.52
C CYS A 255 -9.01 11.99 -3.83
N PRO A 256 -10.27 11.51 -3.89
CA PRO A 256 -11.08 11.65 -5.10
C PRO A 256 -11.24 13.09 -5.55
N GLY A 257 -11.28 14.07 -4.63
CA GLY A 257 -11.36 15.48 -4.99
C GLY A 257 -10.09 16.05 -5.61
N ALA A 258 -8.94 15.40 -5.37
CA ALA A 258 -7.67 15.79 -5.99
C ALA A 258 -7.51 15.19 -7.39
N THR A 259 -8.07 13.98 -7.62
CA THR A 259 -7.97 13.25 -8.89
C THR A 259 -9.15 13.50 -9.83
N HIS A 260 -10.32 13.82 -9.29
CA HIS A 260 -11.51 14.08 -10.11
C HIS A 260 -11.42 15.42 -10.84
N ILE A 261 -11.62 15.40 -12.15
CA ILE A 261 -11.54 16.57 -13.04
C ILE A 261 -12.94 17.00 -13.45
N LEU A 262 -13.18 18.28 -13.37
CA LEU A 262 -14.42 18.92 -13.80
C LEU A 262 -14.45 19.10 -15.33
N PRO A 263 -15.61 19.34 -15.94
CA PRO A 263 -15.74 19.58 -17.38
C PRO A 263 -14.89 20.76 -17.90
N ASP A 264 -14.54 21.71 -17.01
CA ASP A 264 -13.65 22.84 -17.36
C ASP A 264 -12.15 22.48 -17.28
N GLY A 265 -11.82 21.22 -17.07
CA GLY A 265 -10.45 20.72 -17.02
C GLY A 265 -9.72 20.99 -15.70
N LYS A 266 -10.42 21.45 -14.66
CA LYS A 266 -9.83 21.72 -13.35
C LYS A 266 -10.11 20.58 -12.36
N THR A 267 -9.17 20.31 -11.46
CA THR A 267 -9.45 19.40 -10.34
C THR A 267 -10.62 19.90 -9.49
N LEU A 268 -11.40 18.98 -8.97
CA LEU A 268 -12.54 19.34 -8.11
C LEU A 268 -12.10 20.13 -6.88
N CYS A 269 -10.96 19.77 -6.26
CA CYS A 269 -10.47 20.40 -5.03
C CYS A 269 -9.80 21.77 -5.29
N PRO A 270 -10.37 22.88 -4.75
CA PRO A 270 -9.79 24.20 -4.91
C PRO A 270 -8.43 24.34 -4.21
N GLU A 271 -8.20 23.65 -3.09
CA GLU A 271 -6.95 23.76 -2.34
C GLU A 271 -5.78 23.09 -3.06
N ILE A 272 -6.00 21.99 -3.78
CA ILE A 272 -4.98 21.40 -4.67
C ILE A 272 -4.62 22.35 -5.80
N ARG A 273 -5.63 23.05 -6.37
CA ARG A 273 -5.36 24.05 -7.41
C ARG A 273 -4.50 25.19 -6.89
N LYS A 274 -4.81 25.73 -5.69
CA LYS A 274 -4.00 26.77 -5.06
C LYS A 274 -2.58 26.31 -4.75
N GLN A 275 -2.44 25.08 -4.23
CA GLN A 275 -1.12 24.53 -3.93
C GLN A 275 -0.30 24.31 -5.21
N ALA A 276 -0.91 23.80 -6.27
CA ALA A 276 -0.24 23.64 -7.57
C ALA A 276 0.19 25.01 -8.14
N ALA A 277 -0.70 26.00 -8.09
CA ALA A 277 -0.42 27.36 -8.50
C ALA A 277 0.78 27.95 -7.75
N GLY A 278 0.76 27.92 -6.42
CA GLY A 278 1.86 28.45 -5.62
C GLY A 278 3.19 27.73 -5.82
N ARG A 279 3.18 26.43 -6.13
CA ARG A 279 4.42 25.70 -6.47
C ARG A 279 4.98 26.10 -7.81
N VAL A 280 4.13 26.29 -8.82
CA VAL A 280 4.56 26.76 -10.14
C VAL A 280 5.11 28.17 -10.05
N GLU A 281 4.45 29.07 -9.30
CA GLU A 281 4.94 30.42 -9.05
C GLU A 281 6.30 30.44 -8.33
N GLN A 282 6.53 29.53 -7.38
CA GLN A 282 7.82 29.35 -6.72
C GLN A 282 8.91 28.78 -7.64
N MET A 283 8.53 27.92 -8.59
CA MET A 283 9.50 27.31 -9.53
C MET A 283 9.87 28.26 -10.67
N PHE A 284 8.98 29.18 -11.05
CA PHE A 284 9.16 30.11 -12.17
C PHE A 284 8.75 31.54 -11.79
N PRO A 285 9.43 32.16 -10.80
CA PRO A 285 8.98 33.44 -10.21
C PRO A 285 8.99 34.64 -11.14
N ALA A 286 9.59 34.56 -12.32
CA ALA A 286 9.76 35.70 -13.24
C ALA A 286 9.22 35.47 -14.66
N GLU A 287 8.73 34.29 -15.00
CA GLU A 287 8.48 33.93 -16.42
C GLU A 287 7.02 33.57 -16.73
N ILE A 288 6.14 33.56 -15.71
CA ILE A 288 4.72 33.25 -15.95
C ILE A 288 3.87 34.49 -15.73
N GLU A 289 3.80 35.34 -16.74
CA GLU A 289 2.70 36.30 -16.87
C GLU A 289 1.46 35.56 -17.40
N GLY A 290 0.57 35.17 -16.49
CA GLY A 290 -0.70 34.55 -16.86
C GLY A 290 -1.28 33.63 -15.77
N PRO A 291 -2.54 33.23 -15.89
CA PRO A 291 -3.17 32.31 -14.94
C PRO A 291 -2.46 30.95 -15.00
N VAL A 292 -2.09 30.44 -13.82
CA VAL A 292 -1.47 29.12 -13.67
C VAL A 292 -2.34 28.07 -14.35
N VAL A 293 -1.76 27.40 -15.33
CA VAL A 293 -2.42 26.34 -16.09
C VAL A 293 -2.62 25.15 -15.16
N SER A 294 -3.88 24.84 -14.81
CA SER A 294 -4.20 23.56 -14.19
C SER A 294 -3.93 22.46 -15.23
N VAL A 295 -3.23 21.39 -14.82
CA VAL A 295 -3.07 20.22 -15.69
C VAL A 295 -4.43 19.51 -15.75
N PRO A 296 -5.11 19.47 -16.90
CA PRO A 296 -6.40 18.82 -17.03
C PRO A 296 -6.25 17.30 -17.03
N ASP A 297 -7.27 16.58 -16.58
CA ASP A 297 -7.34 15.12 -16.76
C ASP A 297 -7.49 14.81 -18.26
N PRO A 298 -6.57 14.01 -18.83
CA PRO A 298 -6.62 13.67 -20.24
C PRO A 298 -7.91 12.97 -20.67
N THR A 299 -8.56 12.23 -19.75
CA THR A 299 -9.79 11.47 -20.07
C THR A 299 -11.01 12.35 -20.37
N LEU A 300 -10.97 13.60 -19.93
CA LEU A 300 -12.05 14.57 -20.08
C LEU A 300 -11.77 15.64 -21.15
N LEU A 301 -10.62 15.53 -21.83
CA LEU A 301 -10.27 16.49 -22.86
C LEU A 301 -11.03 16.20 -24.17
N PRO A 302 -11.62 17.22 -24.83
CA PRO A 302 -12.08 17.10 -26.20
C PRO A 302 -10.92 16.70 -27.12
N GLY A 303 -11.19 15.93 -28.19
CA GLY A 303 -10.18 15.45 -29.12
C GLY A 303 -9.24 16.53 -29.65
N GLU A 304 -9.75 17.69 -30.03
CA GLU A 304 -8.95 18.85 -30.48
C GLU A 304 -7.96 19.36 -29.41
N LYS A 305 -8.31 19.25 -28.12
CA LYS A 305 -7.39 19.62 -27.03
C LYS A 305 -6.35 18.53 -26.78
N LEU A 306 -6.74 17.26 -26.93
CA LEU A 306 -5.79 16.15 -26.89
C LEU A 306 -4.77 16.26 -28.02
N ASP A 307 -5.21 16.55 -29.25
CA ASP A 307 -4.33 16.75 -30.40
C ASP A 307 -3.30 17.86 -30.14
N ARG A 308 -3.77 19.01 -29.63
CA ARG A 308 -2.87 20.10 -29.25
C ARG A 308 -1.86 19.73 -28.17
N ILE A 309 -2.25 18.97 -27.16
CA ILE A 309 -1.33 18.52 -26.12
C ILE A 309 -0.34 17.52 -26.70
N LEU A 310 -0.81 16.58 -27.55
CA LEU A 310 0.03 15.59 -28.19
C LEU A 310 1.09 16.22 -29.11
N GLU A 311 0.78 17.31 -29.78
CA GLU A 311 1.76 18.08 -30.57
C GLU A 311 2.95 18.58 -29.73
N PHE A 312 2.74 18.79 -28.42
CA PHE A 312 3.76 19.30 -27.50
C PHE A 312 4.28 18.27 -26.48
N VAL A 313 3.65 17.10 -26.40
CA VAL A 313 4.01 16.08 -25.40
C VAL A 313 5.48 15.69 -25.48
N ASP A 314 5.98 15.43 -26.68
CA ASP A 314 7.38 15.07 -26.89
C ASP A 314 8.35 16.17 -26.44
N ILE A 315 7.95 17.43 -26.60
CA ILE A 315 8.74 18.59 -26.16
C ILE A 315 8.77 18.66 -24.65
N PHE A 316 7.62 18.44 -23.98
CA PHE A 316 7.54 18.42 -22.53
C PHE A 316 8.30 17.24 -21.95
N GLU A 317 8.18 16.05 -22.51
CA GLU A 317 8.94 14.87 -22.08
C GLU A 317 10.44 15.10 -22.25
N ALA A 318 10.86 15.64 -23.40
CA ALA A 318 12.26 15.97 -23.67
C ALA A 318 12.79 17.02 -22.67
N TYR A 319 11.98 18.05 -22.33
CA TYR A 319 12.35 19.05 -21.33
C TYR A 319 12.47 18.46 -19.94
N ILE A 320 11.49 17.66 -19.48
CA ILE A 320 11.53 16.99 -18.18
C ILE A 320 12.76 16.07 -18.09
N ASP A 321 13.05 15.34 -19.15
CA ASP A 321 14.23 14.47 -19.22
C ASP A 321 15.53 15.29 -19.21
N ALA A 322 15.60 16.41 -19.92
CA ALA A 322 16.73 17.33 -19.90
C ALA A 322 16.97 17.90 -18.50
N VAL A 323 15.92 18.31 -17.79
CA VAL A 323 16.03 18.80 -16.39
C VAL A 323 16.58 17.70 -15.48
N ARG A 324 16.11 16.46 -15.62
CA ARG A 324 16.62 15.31 -14.84
C ARG A 324 18.09 15.03 -15.13
N LYS A 325 18.46 15.02 -16.41
CA LYS A 325 19.85 14.79 -16.85
C LYS A 325 20.77 15.91 -16.35
N GLU A 326 20.33 17.16 -16.42
CA GLU A 326 21.12 18.29 -15.93
C GLU A 326 21.28 18.28 -14.40
N ALA A 327 20.22 17.99 -13.67
CA ALA A 327 20.31 17.81 -12.21
C ALA A 327 21.29 16.67 -11.86
N PHE A 328 21.19 15.53 -12.55
CA PHE A 328 22.10 14.42 -12.40
C PHE A 328 23.55 14.81 -12.70
N ARG A 329 23.78 15.50 -13.83
CA ARG A 329 25.09 15.99 -14.23
C ARG A 329 25.72 16.92 -13.17
N ARG A 330 24.96 17.93 -12.69
CA ARG A 330 25.44 18.87 -11.67
C ARG A 330 25.78 18.17 -10.36
N LEU A 331 24.96 17.25 -9.89
CA LEU A 331 25.21 16.47 -8.69
C LEU A 331 26.44 15.55 -8.86
N ARG A 332 26.58 14.92 -10.02
CA ARG A 332 27.73 14.06 -10.33
C ARG A 332 29.05 14.84 -10.37
N LEU A 333 29.01 16.07 -10.88
CA LEU A 333 30.15 16.95 -10.99
C LEU A 333 30.46 17.74 -9.70
N GLY A 334 29.61 17.65 -8.68
CA GLY A 334 29.74 18.48 -7.48
C GLY A 334 29.64 19.97 -7.76
N ALA A 335 28.86 20.37 -8.77
CA ALA A 335 28.73 21.78 -9.17
C ALA A 335 28.17 22.62 -8.03
N ALA A 336 28.67 23.87 -7.89
CA ALA A 336 28.24 24.80 -6.82
C ALA A 336 26.74 25.13 -6.88
N ASP A 337 26.13 25.05 -8.06
CA ASP A 337 24.70 25.29 -8.33
C ASP A 337 23.91 23.98 -8.50
N ALA A 338 24.42 22.87 -7.95
CA ALA A 338 23.70 21.61 -7.95
C ALA A 338 22.44 21.66 -7.06
N PRO A 339 21.38 20.90 -7.39
CA PRO A 339 20.19 20.82 -6.56
C PRO A 339 20.50 20.41 -5.11
N THR A 340 20.02 21.17 -4.13
CA THR A 340 20.27 20.90 -2.70
C THR A 340 19.27 19.95 -2.06
N LYS A 341 18.10 19.77 -2.68
CA LYS A 341 17.03 18.87 -2.19
C LYS A 341 17.10 17.46 -2.77
N PHE A 342 18.09 17.19 -3.62
CA PHE A 342 18.31 15.90 -4.27
C PHE A 342 19.76 15.49 -4.12
N LYS A 343 20.01 14.18 -4.12
CA LYS A 343 21.35 13.59 -4.10
C LYS A 343 21.42 12.38 -5.01
N LEU A 344 22.60 12.01 -5.47
CA LEU A 344 22.82 10.74 -6.14
C LEU A 344 23.03 9.64 -5.10
N VAL A 345 22.39 8.53 -5.31
CA VAL A 345 22.53 7.33 -4.51
C VAL A 345 22.80 6.14 -5.42
N GLN A 346 23.45 5.11 -4.88
CA GLN A 346 23.62 3.85 -5.60
C GLN A 346 22.24 3.27 -5.93
N GLY A 347 22.01 2.93 -7.18
CA GLY A 347 20.80 2.25 -7.65
C GLY A 347 20.61 0.94 -6.88
N ARG A 348 19.36 0.48 -6.77
CA ARG A 348 19.08 -0.82 -6.17
C ARG A 348 19.77 -1.91 -6.99
N GLN A 349 20.42 -2.84 -6.32
CA GLN A 349 20.97 -4.03 -6.97
C GLN A 349 19.83 -4.75 -7.73
N GLY A 350 20.12 -5.18 -8.95
CA GLY A 350 19.21 -6.00 -9.73
C GLY A 350 18.86 -7.31 -9.00
N ASN A 351 17.85 -7.99 -9.49
CA ASN A 351 17.56 -9.35 -9.04
C ASN A 351 18.80 -10.23 -9.28
N ARG A 352 19.00 -11.22 -8.40
CA ARG A 352 19.99 -12.25 -8.64
C ARG A 352 19.62 -13.02 -9.90
N ASP A 353 20.59 -13.27 -10.74
CA ASP A 353 20.45 -14.07 -11.94
C ASP A 353 21.48 -15.18 -11.95
N TRP A 354 21.29 -16.16 -12.80
CA TRP A 354 22.27 -17.23 -13.00
C TRP A 354 23.46 -16.71 -13.82
N LYS A 355 24.65 -17.30 -13.59
CA LYS A 355 25.82 -17.03 -14.45
C LYS A 355 25.51 -17.38 -15.90
N GLU A 356 26.19 -16.69 -16.81
CA GLU A 356 26.12 -17.01 -18.21
C GLU A 356 26.56 -18.48 -18.45
N GLY A 357 25.77 -19.22 -19.21
CA GLY A 357 26.00 -20.66 -19.42
C GLY A 357 25.27 -21.60 -18.47
N ILE A 358 24.65 -21.11 -17.40
CA ILE A 358 23.76 -21.91 -16.55
C ILE A 358 22.38 -21.96 -17.22
N VAL A 359 22.14 -23.01 -18.00
CA VAL A 359 20.89 -23.20 -18.77
C VAL A 359 19.99 -24.28 -18.21
N ASP A 360 20.51 -25.07 -17.28
CA ASP A 360 19.80 -26.16 -16.60
C ASP A 360 20.16 -26.23 -15.10
N GLY A 361 19.56 -27.15 -14.38
CA GLY A 361 19.77 -27.31 -12.94
C GLY A 361 21.14 -27.79 -12.54
N GLY A 362 21.90 -28.44 -13.44
CA GLY A 362 23.23 -29.00 -13.15
C GLY A 362 23.27 -29.75 -11.82
N ASP A 363 24.25 -29.42 -10.96
CA ASP A 363 24.39 -30.03 -9.64
C ASP A 363 23.18 -29.82 -8.70
N LEU A 364 22.32 -28.86 -8.99
CA LEU A 364 21.09 -28.61 -8.19
C LEU A 364 20.07 -29.75 -8.34
N GLU A 365 20.13 -30.54 -9.40
CA GLU A 365 19.29 -31.71 -9.60
C GLU A 365 19.60 -32.82 -8.58
N LEU A 366 20.74 -32.76 -7.92
CA LEU A 366 21.10 -33.66 -6.79
C LEU A 366 20.27 -33.33 -5.53
N TYR A 367 19.78 -32.13 -5.41
CA TYR A 367 19.08 -31.63 -4.22
C TYR A 367 17.60 -31.37 -4.41
N LEU A 368 17.14 -31.20 -5.65
CA LEU A 368 15.77 -30.82 -5.98
C LEU A 368 15.24 -31.65 -7.14
N ALA A 369 13.94 -31.98 -7.08
CA ALA A 369 13.24 -32.58 -8.19
C ALA A 369 13.07 -31.57 -9.35
N ALA A 370 12.89 -32.06 -10.55
CA ALA A 370 12.72 -31.22 -11.74
C ALA A 370 11.57 -30.21 -11.60
N ASP A 371 10.47 -30.59 -10.99
CA ASP A 371 9.31 -29.71 -10.75
C ASP A 371 9.61 -28.55 -9.77
N ASP A 372 10.62 -28.71 -8.91
CA ASP A 372 11.10 -27.68 -8.00
C ASP A 372 12.17 -26.77 -8.63
N LEU A 373 12.86 -27.23 -9.67
CA LEU A 373 13.89 -26.48 -10.41
C LEU A 373 13.27 -25.71 -11.59
N TYR A 374 12.30 -26.31 -12.25
CA TYR A 374 11.77 -25.77 -13.50
C TYR A 374 10.28 -25.45 -13.37
N GLU A 375 9.89 -24.31 -14.01
CA GLU A 375 8.48 -23.93 -14.25
C GLU A 375 8.30 -23.83 -15.75
N LYS A 376 8.25 -24.49 -16.65
CA LYS A 376 8.39 -24.26 -18.10
C LYS A 376 9.71 -23.60 -18.52
N LYS A 377 10.46 -23.03 -17.55
CA LYS A 377 11.82 -22.51 -17.65
C LYS A 377 12.53 -22.68 -16.32
N PHE A 378 13.86 -22.65 -16.33
CA PHE A 378 14.67 -22.73 -15.12
C PHE A 378 14.27 -21.65 -14.10
N ARG A 379 14.05 -22.04 -12.86
CA ARG A 379 13.60 -21.12 -11.79
C ARG A 379 14.69 -20.11 -11.44
N SER A 380 14.30 -18.92 -11.00
CA SER A 380 15.25 -17.91 -10.52
C SER A 380 15.98 -18.38 -9.26
N PRO A 381 17.20 -17.87 -8.97
CA PRO A 381 17.96 -18.22 -7.78
C PRO A 381 17.18 -18.16 -6.48
N ALA A 382 16.38 -17.12 -6.29
CA ALA A 382 15.56 -16.95 -5.09
C ALA A 382 14.50 -18.07 -4.90
N LYS A 383 13.89 -18.53 -6.01
CA LYS A 383 12.90 -19.63 -5.97
C LYS A 383 13.60 -20.98 -5.68
N VAL A 384 14.81 -21.19 -6.20
CA VAL A 384 15.60 -22.38 -5.91
C VAL A 384 16.05 -22.40 -4.45
N GLU A 385 16.54 -21.29 -3.90
CA GLU A 385 16.90 -21.20 -2.49
C GLU A 385 15.71 -21.48 -1.55
N ALA A 386 14.53 -20.96 -1.90
CA ALA A 386 13.31 -21.23 -1.14
C ALA A 386 12.94 -22.73 -1.17
N ALA A 387 13.09 -23.40 -2.32
CA ALA A 387 12.84 -24.82 -2.46
C ALA A 387 13.86 -25.65 -1.67
N LEU A 388 15.14 -25.32 -1.72
CA LEU A 388 16.22 -25.97 -0.93
C LEU A 388 15.96 -25.83 0.58
N LYS A 389 15.55 -24.64 1.04
CA LYS A 389 15.18 -24.39 2.43
C LYS A 389 13.98 -25.27 2.85
N LYS A 390 12.96 -25.39 1.99
CA LYS A 390 11.81 -26.26 2.21
C LYS A 390 12.21 -27.73 2.26
N GLY A 391 13.23 -28.13 1.48
CA GLY A 391 13.84 -29.45 1.50
C GLY A 391 14.71 -29.73 2.74
N GLY A 392 14.80 -28.80 3.69
CA GLY A 392 15.49 -28.98 4.98
C GLY A 392 16.95 -28.54 5.01
N LEU A 393 17.51 -27.94 3.95
CA LEU A 393 18.86 -27.41 3.96
C LEU A 393 18.93 -26.13 4.81
N LYS A 394 20.01 -26.02 5.58
CA LYS A 394 20.29 -24.82 6.37
C LYS A 394 20.82 -23.67 5.48
N PRO A 395 20.65 -22.41 5.88
CA PRO A 395 21.11 -21.27 5.09
C PRO A 395 22.59 -21.29 4.68
N ALA A 396 23.46 -21.87 5.50
CA ALA A 396 24.88 -22.00 5.18
C ALA A 396 25.12 -23.05 4.07
N GLU A 397 24.37 -24.14 4.09
CA GLU A 397 24.46 -25.21 3.08
C GLU A 397 23.87 -24.72 1.73
N ILE A 398 22.78 -23.95 1.77
CA ILE A 398 22.18 -23.32 0.59
C ILE A 398 23.18 -22.39 -0.09
N ARG A 399 23.89 -21.55 0.68
CA ARG A 399 24.93 -20.66 0.15
C ARG A 399 26.06 -21.41 -0.53
N LEU A 400 26.52 -22.51 0.06
CA LEU A 400 27.59 -23.32 -0.52
C LEU A 400 27.22 -23.89 -1.91
N VAL A 401 25.92 -24.20 -2.11
CA VAL A 401 25.46 -24.79 -3.37
C VAL A 401 25.07 -23.72 -4.39
N VAL A 402 24.44 -22.62 -3.96
CA VAL A 402 23.84 -21.64 -4.88
C VAL A 402 24.79 -20.49 -5.21
N ASP A 403 25.53 -19.93 -4.23
CA ASP A 403 26.37 -18.75 -4.46
C ASP A 403 27.43 -18.95 -5.55
N PRO A 404 28.07 -20.13 -5.70
CA PRO A 404 29.04 -20.36 -6.79
C PRO A 404 28.42 -20.24 -8.20
N LEU A 405 27.10 -20.45 -8.33
CA LEU A 405 26.39 -20.43 -9.59
C LEU A 405 25.79 -19.05 -9.91
N LEU A 406 25.83 -18.11 -8.97
CA LEU A 406 25.30 -16.77 -9.17
C LEU A 406 26.27 -15.91 -9.99
N ALA A 407 25.71 -15.13 -10.91
CA ALA A 407 26.44 -14.04 -11.52
C ALA A 407 26.74 -12.95 -10.48
N GLU A 408 27.85 -12.25 -10.64
CA GLU A 408 28.09 -11.03 -9.84
C GLU A 408 26.95 -10.06 -10.02
N ARG A 409 26.47 -9.52 -8.90
CA ARG A 409 25.43 -8.49 -8.94
C ARG A 409 26.04 -7.24 -9.52
N LYS A 410 25.55 -6.85 -10.70
CA LYS A 410 25.87 -5.55 -11.25
C LYS A 410 25.39 -4.47 -10.29
N GLU A 411 26.24 -3.52 -9.97
CA GLU A 411 25.82 -2.31 -9.25
C GLU A 411 24.75 -1.61 -10.07
N GLY A 412 23.67 -1.20 -9.40
CA GLY A 412 22.64 -0.42 -10.05
C GLY A 412 23.19 0.93 -10.49
N ALA A 413 22.75 1.43 -11.63
CA ALA A 413 23.13 2.77 -12.09
C ALA A 413 22.79 3.82 -11.02
N PRO A 414 23.61 4.89 -10.88
CA PRO A 414 23.28 6.01 -10.02
C PRO A 414 21.87 6.55 -10.29
N THR A 415 21.14 6.83 -9.24
CA THR A 415 19.78 7.36 -9.34
C THR A 415 19.62 8.65 -8.54
N LEU A 416 18.79 9.55 -9.04
CA LEU A 416 18.43 10.77 -8.34
C LEU A 416 17.44 10.45 -7.23
N ALA A 417 17.75 10.85 -6.00
CA ALA A 417 16.88 10.70 -4.84
C ALA A 417 16.77 12.03 -4.08
N LYS A 418 15.72 12.16 -3.27
CA LYS A 418 15.58 13.30 -2.34
C LYS A 418 16.70 13.29 -1.32
N ILE A 419 16.99 14.45 -0.72
CA ILE A 419 18.09 14.59 0.24
C ILE A 419 17.87 13.75 1.52
N ASP A 420 16.64 13.48 1.88
CA ASP A 420 16.22 12.68 3.03
C ASP A 420 16.19 11.15 2.75
N ASP A 421 16.53 10.71 1.52
CA ASP A 421 16.69 9.29 1.22
C ASP A 421 17.82 8.70 2.09
N PRO A 422 17.59 7.56 2.78
CA PRO A 422 18.55 6.99 3.72
C PRO A 422 19.82 6.45 3.07
N ARG A 423 19.87 6.27 1.76
CA ARG A 423 21.07 5.79 1.06
C ARG A 423 22.15 6.87 1.03
N PRO A 424 23.44 6.50 1.21
CA PRO A 424 24.54 7.46 1.16
C PRO A 424 24.62 8.13 -0.22
N ALA A 425 24.99 9.42 -0.21
CA ALA A 425 25.26 10.13 -1.44
C ALA A 425 26.51 9.56 -2.13
N LEU A 426 26.45 9.45 -3.45
CA LEU A 426 27.65 9.10 -4.24
C LEU A 426 28.61 10.29 -4.30
N PRO A 427 29.92 10.05 -4.18
CA PRO A 427 30.90 11.11 -4.42
C PRO A 427 30.86 11.55 -5.89
N PRO A 428 31.34 12.78 -6.19
CA PRO A 428 31.56 13.23 -7.56
C PRO A 428 32.41 12.20 -8.34
N SER A 429 32.16 12.06 -9.65
CA SER A 429 32.92 11.10 -10.45
C SER A 429 34.41 11.50 -10.56
N ALA A 430 35.29 10.49 -10.69
CA ALA A 430 36.73 10.69 -10.81
C ALA A 430 37.13 11.59 -12.01
N GLU A 431 36.33 11.66 -13.06
CA GLU A 431 36.50 12.57 -14.22
C GLU A 431 36.52 14.05 -13.82
N VAL A 432 35.94 14.41 -12.66
CA VAL A 432 35.92 15.77 -12.13
C VAL A 432 37.16 16.03 -11.25
N MET A 433 37.67 14.99 -10.61
CA MET A 433 38.87 15.10 -9.78
C MET A 433 40.18 15.12 -10.60
N PHE A 434 40.14 14.62 -11.82
CA PHE A 434 41.28 14.58 -12.75
C PHE A 434 40.80 14.96 -14.17
N PRO A 435 40.58 16.25 -14.47
CA PRO A 435 40.35 16.70 -15.83
C PRO A 435 41.62 16.42 -16.64
N GLU A 436 41.50 15.71 -17.80
CA GLU A 436 42.59 15.54 -18.76
C GLU A 436 43.07 16.88 -19.31
#